data_9b0915543ebe507ca00efd816d3ab5b0
#
_entry.id   9b0915543ebe507ca00efd816d3ab5b0
#
_cell.length_a   1.000
_cell.length_b   1.000
_cell.length_c   1.000
_cell.angle_alpha   90.00
_cell.angle_beta   90.00
_cell.angle_gamma   90.00
#
_symmetry.space_group_name_H-M   'P 1'
#
loop_
_entity.id
_entity.type
_entity.pdbx_description
1 polymer ?
#
loop_
_entity_poly.entity_id
_entity_poly.type
_entity_poly.pdbx_seq_one_letter_code
_entity_poly.pdbx_strand_id
1 'polypeptide(L)' 'MLYVRGNKWDYDHWASLGNLGWSYSDVLPLFKRSENNEQFKDNFHGQGGPLSVTYQNYESAITRLFLDAAATQAIP' A
#
# COMPACT_ATOMS: atom_id res chain seq x y z
N MET A 1 -2.63 10.49 8.56
CA MET A 1 -2.16 10.41 7.17
C MET A 1 -2.21 8.98 6.71
N LEU A 2 -2.67 8.75 5.48
CA LEU A 2 -2.74 7.41 4.91
C LEU A 2 -1.58 7.18 3.96
N TYR A 3 -1.00 5.98 4.03
CA TYR A 3 0.04 5.57 3.09
C TYR A 3 -0.58 4.64 2.05
N VAL A 4 -0.53 5.04 0.78
CA VAL A 4 -1.07 4.26 -0.33
C VAL A 4 -0.08 4.31 -1.49
N ARG A 5 0.29 3.15 -2.00
CA ARG A 5 1.08 3.03 -3.23
C ARG A 5 0.15 3.05 -4.44
N GLY A 6 0.71 3.42 -5.59
CA GLY A 6 0.00 3.29 -6.85
C GLY A 6 -0.19 1.83 -7.26
N ASN A 7 -1.08 1.61 -8.21
CA ASN A 7 -1.34 0.28 -8.76
C ASN A 7 -0.19 -0.15 -9.68
N LYS A 8 0.07 -1.46 -9.73
CA LYS A 8 1.07 -2.04 -10.63
C LYS A 8 0.88 -1.57 -12.07
N TRP A 9 -0.38 -1.51 -12.54
CA TRP A 9 -0.70 -1.08 -13.89
C TRP A 9 -0.23 0.35 -14.18
N ASP A 10 -0.34 1.25 -13.21
CA ASP A 10 0.06 2.65 -13.40
C ASP A 10 1.55 2.76 -13.72
N TYR A 11 2.38 2.06 -12.97
CA TYR A 11 3.83 2.09 -13.17
C TYR A 11 4.23 1.40 -14.47
N ASP A 12 3.63 0.24 -14.75
CA ASP A 12 3.89 -0.48 -15.99
C ASP A 12 3.46 0.33 -17.21
N HIS A 13 2.37 1.08 -17.09
CA HIS A 13 1.92 1.99 -18.14
C HIS A 13 2.92 3.12 -18.37
N TRP A 14 3.43 3.72 -17.31
CA TRP A 14 4.47 4.74 -17.42
C TRP A 14 5.70 4.22 -18.15
N ALA A 15 6.12 3.01 -17.80
CA ALA A 15 7.25 2.39 -18.48
C ALA A 15 6.97 2.18 -19.97
N SER A 16 5.75 1.77 -20.33
CA SER A 16 5.35 1.55 -21.72
C SER A 16 5.35 2.85 -22.55
N LEU A 17 5.23 3.99 -21.87
CA LEU A 17 5.30 5.31 -22.52
C LEU A 17 6.75 5.79 -22.73
N GLY A 18 7.74 4.98 -22.41
CA GLY A 18 9.14 5.28 -22.61
C GLY A 18 9.88 5.76 -21.36
N ASN A 19 9.27 5.66 -20.18
CA ASN A 19 9.90 6.06 -18.93
C ASN A 19 10.65 4.87 -18.34
N LEU A 20 11.87 4.65 -18.76
CA LEU A 20 12.71 3.55 -18.29
C LEU A 20 12.97 3.69 -16.79
N GLY A 21 12.92 2.56 -16.07
CA GLY A 21 13.15 2.53 -14.64
C GLY A 21 11.90 2.81 -13.81
N TRP A 22 10.72 2.92 -14.42
CA TRP A 22 9.47 3.24 -13.73
C TRP A 22 8.45 2.10 -13.77
N SER A 23 8.81 0.92 -14.28
CA SER A 23 7.90 -0.23 -14.19
C SER A 23 7.69 -0.65 -12.74
N TYR A 24 6.62 -1.39 -12.47
CA TYR A 24 6.35 -1.88 -11.12
C TYR A 24 7.52 -2.68 -10.55
N SER A 25 8.13 -3.55 -11.36
CA SER A 25 9.28 -4.33 -10.92
C SER A 25 10.51 -3.48 -10.63
N ASP A 26 10.60 -2.29 -11.23
CA ASP A 26 11.70 -1.35 -10.94
C ASP A 26 11.46 -0.56 -9.66
N VAL A 27 10.20 -0.14 -9.40
CA VAL A 27 9.89 0.72 -8.26
C VAL A 27 9.60 -0.05 -6.98
N LEU A 28 9.17 -1.31 -7.07
CA LEU A 28 8.88 -2.10 -5.87
C LEU A 28 10.06 -2.21 -4.91
N PRO A 29 11.30 -2.48 -5.36
CA PRO A 29 12.45 -2.49 -4.45
C PRO A 29 12.65 -1.15 -3.73
N LEU A 30 12.33 -0.04 -4.41
CA LEU A 30 12.46 1.29 -3.80
C LEU A 30 11.38 1.52 -2.73
N PHE A 31 10.15 1.08 -2.98
CA PHE A 31 9.10 1.11 -1.97
C PHE A 31 9.46 0.27 -0.75
N LYS A 32 9.99 -0.91 -0.97
CA LYS A 32 10.42 -1.79 0.11
C LYS A 32 11.59 -1.19 0.90
N ARG A 33 12.50 -0.50 0.23
CA ARG A 33 13.65 0.14 0.86
C ARG A 33 13.24 1.31 1.76
N SER A 34 12.23 2.08 1.36
CA SER A 34 11.78 3.24 2.14
C SER A 34 10.87 2.84 3.30
N GLU A 35 10.23 1.67 3.24
CA GLU A 35 9.18 1.26 4.15
C GLU A 35 9.71 0.51 5.37
N ASN A 36 9.12 0.79 6.53
CA ASN A 36 9.21 -0.06 7.70
C ASN A 36 7.78 -0.45 8.09
N ASN A 37 7.30 -1.55 7.52
CA ASN A 37 5.95 -2.03 7.79
C ASN A 37 5.95 -2.86 9.06
N GLU A 38 5.10 -2.49 10.01
CA GLU A 38 5.06 -3.13 11.32
C GLU A 38 4.07 -4.30 11.37
N GLN A 39 3.19 -4.44 10.37
CA GLN A 39 2.18 -5.50 10.32
C GLN A 39 2.46 -6.57 9.27
N PHE A 40 2.86 -6.17 8.06
CA PHE A 40 3.04 -7.08 6.95
C PHE A 40 4.51 -7.33 6.66
N LYS A 41 4.89 -8.60 6.60
CA LYS A 41 6.26 -9.03 6.33
C LYS A 41 6.24 -10.01 5.16
N ASP A 42 5.85 -9.50 3.99
CA ASP A 42 5.72 -10.29 2.77
C ASP A 42 6.63 -9.75 1.67
N ASN A 43 6.47 -10.27 0.44
CA ASN A 43 7.30 -9.89 -0.69
C ASN A 43 7.04 -8.46 -1.21
N PHE A 44 5.96 -7.83 -0.76
CA PHE A 44 5.56 -6.50 -1.24
C PHE A 44 5.88 -5.39 -0.24
N HIS A 45 6.23 -5.75 0.99
CA HIS A 45 6.47 -4.80 2.06
C HIS A 45 7.89 -4.89 2.58
N GLY A 46 8.43 -3.75 2.99
CA GLY A 46 9.78 -3.66 3.52
C GLY A 46 9.81 -3.45 5.02
N GLN A 47 10.93 -3.82 5.63
CA GLN A 47 11.20 -3.58 7.04
C GLN A 47 12.50 -2.79 7.18
N GLY A 48 12.59 -1.98 8.24
CA GLY A 48 13.81 -1.23 8.56
C GLY A 48 14.03 0.03 7.77
N GLY A 49 13.11 0.43 6.90
CA GLY A 49 13.19 1.71 6.20
C GLY A 49 12.81 2.89 7.10
N PRO A 50 13.06 4.13 6.62
CA PRO A 50 12.78 5.32 7.42
C PRO A 50 11.30 5.67 7.57
N LEU A 51 10.43 5.11 6.71
CA LEU A 51 9.00 5.40 6.74
C LEU A 51 8.25 4.29 7.46
N SER A 52 7.81 4.56 8.68
CA SER A 52 6.99 3.60 9.44
C SER A 52 5.58 3.53 8.87
N VAL A 53 5.13 2.29 8.60
CA VAL A 53 3.78 2.01 8.09
C VAL A 53 3.13 1.01 9.04
N THR A 54 1.98 1.39 9.59
CA THR A 54 1.27 0.59 10.59
C THR A 54 -0.23 0.84 10.47
N TYR A 55 -1.02 0.05 11.19
CA TYR A 55 -2.44 0.35 11.33
C TYR A 55 -2.61 1.70 12.02
N GLN A 56 -3.70 2.40 11.66
CA GLN A 56 -4.00 3.68 12.30
C GLN A 56 -4.21 3.50 13.82
N ASN A 57 -3.76 4.47 14.58
CA ASN A 57 -3.84 4.41 16.05
C ASN A 57 -5.24 4.69 16.59
N TYR A 58 -6.10 5.29 15.76
CA TYR A 58 -7.47 5.62 16.15
C TYR A 58 -8.44 5.12 15.10
N GLU A 59 -9.50 4.46 15.57
CA GLU A 59 -10.58 3.99 14.72
C GLU A 59 -11.90 4.54 15.26
N SER A 60 -12.63 5.29 14.43
CA SER A 60 -13.93 5.85 14.79
C SER A 60 -14.97 4.72 14.89
N ALA A 61 -15.87 4.84 15.87
CA ALA A 61 -17.00 3.91 16.01
C ALA A 61 -17.88 3.90 14.75
N ILE A 62 -18.04 5.06 14.10
CA ILE A 62 -18.81 5.17 12.86
C ILE A 62 -18.13 4.40 11.73
N THR A 63 -16.80 4.47 11.64
CA THR A 63 -16.03 3.71 10.64
C THR A 63 -16.27 2.22 10.83
N ARG A 64 -16.23 1.74 12.06
CA ARG A 64 -16.45 0.33 12.36
C ARG A 64 -17.84 -0.12 11.96
N LEU A 65 -18.85 0.68 12.30
CA LEU A 65 -20.24 0.39 11.92
C LEU A 65 -20.41 0.34 10.41
N PHE A 66 -19.78 1.26 9.68
CA PHE A 66 -19.83 1.27 8.22
C PHE A 66 -19.20 0.00 7.63
N LEU A 67 -18.03 -0.40 8.12
CA LEU A 67 -17.36 -1.59 7.62
C LEU A 67 -18.13 -2.86 7.94
N ASP A 68 -18.71 -2.94 9.14
CA ASP A 68 -19.55 -4.09 9.53
C ASP A 68 -20.80 -4.19 8.66
N ALA A 69 -21.42 -3.05 8.35
CA ALA A 69 -22.57 -3.02 7.44
C ALA A 69 -22.19 -3.49 6.03
N ALA A 70 -21.05 -3.07 5.52
CA ALA A 70 -20.56 -3.52 4.22
C ALA A 70 -20.31 -5.02 4.22
N ALA A 71 -19.76 -5.57 5.30
CA ALA A 71 -19.52 -7.00 5.43
C ALA A 71 -20.83 -7.81 5.39
N THR A 72 -21.90 -7.31 6.02
CA THR A 72 -23.20 -7.99 5.98
C THR A 72 -23.82 -8.01 4.59
N GLN A 73 -23.41 -7.09 3.70
CA GLN A 73 -23.84 -7.05 2.30
C GLN A 73 -22.84 -7.75 1.37
N ALA A 74 -21.86 -8.45 1.93
CA ALA A 74 -20.81 -9.15 1.18
C ALA A 74 -20.02 -8.22 0.25
N ILE A 75 -19.82 -6.97 0.63
CA ILE A 75 -18.98 -6.02 -0.10
C ILE A 75 -17.55 -6.19 0.42
N PRO A 76 -16.59 -6.51 -0.46
CA PRO A 76 -15.20 -6.72 -0.05
C PRO A 76 -14.48 -5.44 0.39
#